data_c0ec8d6527b5738a865aba7c1a69a1ef
#
_entry.id   c0ec8d6527b5738a865aba7c1a69a1ef
#
_cell.length_a   1.000
_cell.length_b   1.000
_cell.length_c   1.000
_cell.angle_alpha   90.00
_cell.angle_beta   90.00
_cell.angle_gamma   90.00
#
_symmetry.space_group_name_H-M   'P 1'
#
loop_
_entity.id
_entity.type
_entity.pdbx_description
1 polymer ?
#
loop_
_entity_poly.entity_id
_entity_poly.type
_entity_poly.pdbx_seq_one_letter_code
_entity_poly.pdbx_strand_id
1 'polypeptide(L)'
;GRHVARAADAAGNVLAETQLQIPGRHHVGNALAAAAMCWHGGVPMDVVARILPEFAGAQRRLTLRGEVNGVTIVDDYAHHPTEIQVTLRAARELYQPRRLWVVFQPHQHSRTRFLLKDFARSFALADVVLVPEIYFVRDSETERNLVTACDLVDQIHLNGGDARHEPSFERIVSQLAESVEPGDVVLTMGAGNVWQVADSLVAAMSCSQPIGEFVPGCAGSGVLTLRALRSAV
;
A
#
# COMPACT_ATOMS: atom_id res chain seq x y z
N GLY A 1 -11.32 4.53 10.22
CA GLY A 1 -12.78 4.47 10.40
C GLY A 1 -13.45 3.86 9.18
N ARG A 2 -14.56 3.16 9.37
CA ARG A 2 -15.34 2.59 8.26
C ARG A 2 -16.10 3.72 7.56
N HIS A 3 -16.09 3.73 6.22
CA HIS A 3 -16.80 4.73 5.44
C HIS A 3 -18.20 4.24 5.06
N VAL A 4 -19.18 5.15 5.13
CA VAL A 4 -20.56 4.90 4.66
C VAL A 4 -20.68 5.45 3.24
N ALA A 5 -21.16 4.63 2.32
CA ALA A 5 -21.54 5.02 0.97
C ALA A 5 -23.06 5.12 0.89
N ARG A 6 -23.58 6.26 0.43
CA ARG A 6 -25.01 6.50 0.26
C ARG A 6 -25.29 6.89 -1.18
N ALA A 7 -26.09 6.09 -1.87
CA ALA A 7 -26.60 6.39 -3.20
C ALA A 7 -27.98 7.06 -3.09
N ALA A 8 -28.19 8.15 -3.80
CA ALA A 8 -29.48 8.85 -3.87
C ALA A 8 -29.81 9.17 -5.33
N ASP A 9 -31.09 9.30 -5.63
CA ASP A 9 -31.59 9.79 -6.93
C ASP A 9 -31.43 11.32 -7.07
N ALA A 10 -31.77 11.85 -8.22
CA ALA A 10 -31.71 13.28 -8.51
C ALA A 10 -32.69 14.13 -7.64
N ALA A 11 -33.72 13.51 -7.05
CA ALA A 11 -34.64 14.14 -6.13
C ALA A 11 -34.16 14.08 -4.67
N GLY A 12 -33.03 13.42 -4.41
CA GLY A 12 -32.44 13.26 -3.07
C GLY A 12 -33.00 12.08 -2.28
N ASN A 13 -33.82 11.22 -2.87
CA ASN A 13 -34.26 10.00 -2.19
C ASN A 13 -33.13 9.01 -2.09
N VAL A 14 -32.90 8.47 -0.87
CA VAL A 14 -31.87 7.47 -0.65
C VAL A 14 -32.30 6.14 -1.26
N LEU A 15 -31.55 5.67 -2.24
CA LEU A 15 -31.78 4.40 -2.95
C LEU A 15 -31.10 3.24 -2.23
N ALA A 16 -29.91 3.49 -1.66
CA ALA A 16 -29.17 2.53 -0.90
C ALA A 16 -28.16 3.22 0.03
N GLU A 17 -27.90 2.58 1.17
CA GLU A 17 -26.83 2.96 2.08
C GLU A 17 -26.08 1.71 2.51
N THR A 18 -24.75 1.75 2.52
CA THR A 18 -23.92 0.61 2.89
C THR A 18 -22.62 1.05 3.53
N GLN A 19 -22.05 0.20 4.36
CA GLN A 19 -20.75 0.45 5.01
C GLN A 19 -19.65 -0.34 4.29
N LEU A 20 -18.64 0.39 3.79
CA LEU A 20 -17.49 -0.23 3.12
C LEU A 20 -16.49 -0.75 4.14
N GLN A 21 -15.90 -1.92 3.86
CA GLN A 21 -14.82 -2.49 4.67
C GLN A 21 -13.44 -1.92 4.30
N ILE A 22 -13.30 -1.46 3.05
CA ILE A 22 -12.03 -0.92 2.54
C ILE A 22 -11.84 0.55 2.95
N PRO A 23 -10.63 0.92 3.41
CA PRO A 23 -10.34 2.27 3.88
C PRO A 23 -10.16 3.27 2.72
N GLY A 24 -10.36 4.57 3.01
CA GLY A 24 -10.12 5.67 2.09
C GLY A 24 -11.39 6.20 1.41
N ARG A 25 -11.58 7.53 1.49
CA ARG A 25 -12.76 8.22 0.93
C ARG A 25 -12.96 8.00 -0.57
N HIS A 26 -11.87 7.79 -1.32
CA HIS A 26 -11.93 7.51 -2.75
C HIS A 26 -12.67 6.20 -3.06
N HIS A 27 -12.65 5.22 -2.16
CA HIS A 27 -13.41 3.98 -2.32
C HIS A 27 -14.93 4.20 -2.24
N VAL A 28 -15.39 5.25 -1.54
CA VAL A 28 -16.79 5.64 -1.58
C VAL A 28 -17.18 6.06 -3.01
N GLY A 29 -16.36 6.87 -3.69
CA GLY A 29 -16.57 7.23 -5.08
C GLY A 29 -16.58 6.02 -6.02
N ASN A 30 -15.63 5.10 -5.83
CA ASN A 30 -15.57 3.85 -6.61
C ASN A 30 -16.80 2.96 -6.38
N ALA A 31 -17.25 2.82 -5.13
CA ALA A 31 -18.45 2.06 -4.78
C ALA A 31 -19.71 2.70 -5.39
N LEU A 32 -19.83 4.02 -5.37
CA LEU A 32 -20.95 4.74 -6.00
C LEU A 32 -20.94 4.58 -7.52
N ALA A 33 -19.76 4.63 -8.17
CA ALA A 33 -19.64 4.37 -9.60
C ALA A 33 -20.06 2.93 -9.94
N ALA A 34 -19.59 1.94 -9.17
CA ALA A 34 -20.01 0.55 -9.34
C ALA A 34 -21.51 0.37 -9.13
N ALA A 35 -22.06 0.99 -8.09
CA ALA A 35 -23.51 0.97 -7.82
C ALA A 35 -24.33 1.58 -8.98
N ALA A 36 -23.88 2.70 -9.54
CA ALA A 36 -24.52 3.34 -10.68
C ALA A 36 -24.49 2.44 -11.93
N MET A 37 -23.36 1.76 -12.19
CA MET A 37 -23.26 0.79 -13.29
C MET A 37 -24.21 -0.40 -13.09
N CYS A 38 -24.28 -0.95 -11.88
CA CYS A 38 -25.22 -2.02 -11.54
C CYS A 38 -26.67 -1.59 -11.72
N TRP A 39 -27.01 -0.40 -11.22
CA TRP A 39 -28.35 0.19 -11.38
C TRP A 39 -28.74 0.34 -12.85
N HIS A 40 -27.85 0.89 -13.66
CA HIS A 40 -28.06 1.03 -15.09
C HIS A 40 -28.20 -0.32 -15.82
N GLY A 41 -27.52 -1.35 -15.31
CA GLY A 41 -27.64 -2.75 -15.76
C GLY A 41 -28.87 -3.50 -15.23
N GLY A 42 -29.77 -2.83 -14.48
CA GLY A 42 -31.02 -3.40 -13.97
C GLY A 42 -30.87 -4.19 -12.66
N VAL A 43 -29.73 -4.09 -11.96
CA VAL A 43 -29.55 -4.73 -10.66
C VAL A 43 -30.25 -3.90 -9.57
N PRO A 44 -31.13 -4.51 -8.74
CA PRO A 44 -31.78 -3.80 -7.64
C PRO A 44 -30.78 -3.24 -6.63
N MET A 45 -31.02 -2.04 -6.14
CA MET A 45 -30.08 -1.33 -5.24
C MET A 45 -29.95 -1.96 -3.85
N ASP A 46 -30.95 -2.68 -3.39
CA ASP A 46 -30.90 -3.46 -2.16
C ASP A 46 -29.90 -4.63 -2.28
N VAL A 47 -29.81 -5.25 -3.47
CA VAL A 47 -28.80 -6.27 -3.76
C VAL A 47 -27.40 -5.65 -3.74
N VAL A 48 -27.22 -4.50 -4.39
CA VAL A 48 -25.95 -3.77 -4.40
C VAL A 48 -25.52 -3.41 -2.97
N ALA A 49 -26.42 -2.85 -2.15
CA ALA A 49 -26.15 -2.48 -0.77
C ALA A 49 -25.77 -3.67 0.11
N ARG A 50 -26.32 -4.84 -0.16
CA ARG A 50 -26.00 -6.09 0.57
C ARG A 50 -24.63 -6.66 0.21
N ILE A 51 -24.24 -6.60 -1.08
CA ILE A 51 -23.01 -7.22 -1.57
C ILE A 51 -21.78 -6.33 -1.37
N LEU A 52 -21.90 -5.00 -1.49
CA LEU A 52 -20.76 -4.08 -1.34
C LEU A 52 -19.97 -4.26 -0.03
N PRO A 53 -20.58 -4.52 1.14
CA PRO A 53 -19.85 -4.80 2.37
C PRO A 53 -19.00 -6.07 2.34
N GLU A 54 -19.30 -7.04 1.46
CA GLU A 54 -18.55 -8.27 1.33
C GLU A 54 -17.26 -8.09 0.53
N PHE A 55 -17.15 -6.97 -0.19
CA PHE A 55 -15.97 -6.66 -0.99
C PHE A 55 -14.81 -6.24 -0.08
N ALA A 56 -13.84 -7.15 0.07
CA ALA A 56 -12.65 -6.95 0.90
C ALA A 56 -11.54 -6.11 0.24
N GLY A 57 -11.78 -5.58 -0.97
CA GLY A 57 -10.80 -4.82 -1.74
C GLY A 57 -10.16 -5.64 -2.87
N ALA A 58 -9.44 -4.95 -3.73
CA ALA A 58 -8.58 -5.57 -4.74
C ALA A 58 -7.19 -5.78 -4.14
N GLN A 59 -6.50 -6.81 -4.61
CA GLN A 59 -5.09 -7.00 -4.26
C GLN A 59 -4.28 -5.74 -4.60
N ARG A 60 -3.26 -5.46 -3.80
CA ARG A 60 -2.39 -4.30 -3.96
C ARG A 60 -3.17 -2.95 -3.93
N ARG A 61 -4.15 -2.83 -3.02
CA ARG A 61 -4.86 -1.59 -2.69
C ARG A 61 -4.83 -1.42 -1.17
N LEU A 62 -3.82 -0.73 -0.64
CA LEU A 62 -3.48 -0.66 0.79
C LEU A 62 -3.54 -2.04 1.46
N THR A 63 -2.99 -3.04 0.77
CA THR A 63 -3.02 -4.42 1.25
C THR A 63 -1.99 -4.61 2.36
N LEU A 64 -2.45 -4.96 3.56
CA LEU A 64 -1.55 -5.33 4.67
C LEU A 64 -0.76 -6.58 4.28
N ARG A 65 0.57 -6.48 4.30
CA ARG A 65 1.50 -7.59 4.03
C ARG A 65 1.97 -8.26 5.31
N GLY A 66 2.10 -7.49 6.38
CA GLY A 66 2.46 -7.98 7.70
C GLY A 66 2.57 -6.87 8.72
N GLU A 67 2.62 -7.27 9.98
CA GLU A 67 2.92 -6.41 11.11
C GLU A 67 3.98 -7.13 11.95
N VAL A 68 5.17 -6.56 12.02
CA VAL A 68 6.33 -7.17 12.65
C VAL A 68 7.03 -6.14 13.53
N ASN A 69 7.29 -6.49 14.80
CA ASN A 69 7.96 -5.63 15.79
C ASN A 69 7.29 -4.23 15.93
N GLY A 70 5.95 -4.17 15.78
CA GLY A 70 5.20 -2.91 15.83
C GLY A 70 5.34 -2.03 14.58
N VAL A 71 5.93 -2.56 13.49
CA VAL A 71 6.00 -1.91 12.17
C VAL A 71 4.94 -2.52 11.27
N THR A 72 4.10 -1.68 10.66
CA THR A 72 3.07 -2.10 9.71
C THR A 72 3.60 -2.02 8.28
N ILE A 73 3.51 -3.11 7.51
CA ILE A 73 4.02 -3.21 6.14
C ILE A 73 2.84 -3.39 5.19
N VAL A 74 2.71 -2.48 4.21
CA VAL A 74 1.55 -2.34 3.32
C VAL A 74 2.02 -2.26 1.86
N ASP A 75 1.24 -2.80 0.92
CA ASP A 75 1.49 -2.68 -0.52
C ASP A 75 0.32 -2.02 -1.25
N ASP A 76 0.63 -1.13 -2.20
CA ASP A 76 -0.35 -0.46 -3.05
C ASP A 76 0.09 -0.42 -4.51
N TYR A 77 -0.85 -0.48 -5.43
CA TYR A 77 -0.60 -0.45 -6.87
C TYR A 77 -0.45 0.97 -7.43
N ALA A 78 -0.60 2.00 -6.61
CA ALA A 78 -0.54 3.39 -7.02
C ALA A 78 0.73 3.69 -7.83
N HIS A 79 0.53 4.22 -9.03
CA HIS A 79 1.58 4.50 -10.00
C HIS A 79 1.31 5.78 -10.84
N HIS A 80 0.35 6.58 -10.42
CA HIS A 80 0.02 7.90 -10.95
C HIS A 80 0.04 8.92 -9.82
N PRO A 81 0.48 10.19 -10.03
CA PRO A 81 0.58 11.20 -8.96
C PRO A 81 -0.68 11.34 -8.10
N THR A 82 -1.86 11.37 -8.73
CA THR A 82 -3.14 11.45 -8.02
C THR A 82 -3.39 10.23 -7.12
N GLU A 83 -3.07 9.02 -7.62
CA GLU A 83 -3.21 7.78 -6.84
C GLU A 83 -2.29 7.82 -5.62
N ILE A 84 -1.01 8.22 -5.81
CA ILE A 84 -0.03 8.34 -4.73
C ILE A 84 -0.55 9.27 -3.63
N GLN A 85 -1.02 10.47 -3.97
CA GLN A 85 -1.56 11.43 -3.00
C GLN A 85 -2.74 10.84 -2.20
N VAL A 86 -3.65 10.16 -2.88
CA VAL A 86 -4.84 9.56 -2.26
C VAL A 86 -4.44 8.40 -1.34
N THR A 87 -3.52 7.55 -1.79
CA THR A 87 -3.01 6.41 -1.01
C THR A 87 -2.24 6.87 0.23
N LEU A 88 -1.35 7.87 0.11
CA LEU A 88 -0.61 8.42 1.25
C LEU A 88 -1.54 9.04 2.30
N ARG A 89 -2.58 9.77 1.85
CA ARG A 89 -3.59 10.33 2.75
C ARG A 89 -4.35 9.22 3.48
N ALA A 90 -4.80 8.20 2.75
CA ALA A 90 -5.50 7.07 3.33
C ALA A 90 -4.62 6.29 4.33
N ALA A 91 -3.33 6.10 4.02
CA ALA A 91 -2.37 5.46 4.92
C ALA A 91 -2.18 6.27 6.22
N ARG A 92 -2.04 7.60 6.13
CA ARG A 92 -1.96 8.49 7.30
C ARG A 92 -3.24 8.43 8.16
N GLU A 93 -4.41 8.48 7.54
CA GLU A 93 -5.70 8.42 8.24
C GLU A 93 -5.94 7.06 8.92
N LEU A 94 -5.57 5.97 8.25
CA LEU A 94 -5.83 4.60 8.71
C LEU A 94 -4.86 4.16 9.80
N TYR A 95 -3.57 4.34 9.58
CA TYR A 95 -2.51 3.78 10.42
C TYR A 95 -1.94 4.78 11.43
N GLN A 96 -2.14 6.11 11.21
CA GLN A 96 -1.59 7.19 12.05
C GLN A 96 -0.10 6.97 12.39
N PRO A 97 0.75 6.74 11.36
CA PRO A 97 2.12 6.31 11.58
C PRO A 97 2.96 7.37 12.29
N ARG A 98 3.92 6.93 13.10
CA ARG A 98 5.00 7.77 13.62
C ARG A 98 5.82 8.34 12.46
N ARG A 99 6.28 7.49 11.55
CA ARG A 99 6.87 7.82 10.25
C ARG A 99 6.25 6.98 9.16
N LEU A 100 6.02 7.59 8.01
CA LEU A 100 5.54 6.92 6.80
C LEU A 100 6.71 6.79 5.82
N TRP A 101 7.29 5.59 5.76
CA TRP A 101 8.29 5.21 4.77
C TRP A 101 7.61 4.76 3.50
N VAL A 102 8.08 5.26 2.37
CA VAL A 102 7.52 4.92 1.06
C VAL A 102 8.61 4.33 0.18
N VAL A 103 8.39 3.14 -0.37
CA VAL A 103 9.22 2.59 -1.44
C VAL A 103 8.43 2.72 -2.73
N PHE A 104 8.77 3.71 -3.54
CA PHE A 104 8.04 3.99 -4.78
C PHE A 104 8.86 3.57 -5.99
N GLN A 105 8.36 2.57 -6.75
CA GLN A 105 8.93 2.18 -8.03
C GLN A 105 8.20 2.90 -9.17
N PRO A 106 8.83 3.90 -9.82
CA PRO A 106 8.24 4.52 -11.00
C PRO A 106 8.03 3.46 -12.10
N HIS A 107 6.94 3.58 -12.85
CA HIS A 107 6.58 2.63 -13.89
C HIS A 107 6.52 3.33 -15.25
N GLN A 108 7.39 2.92 -16.20
CA GLN A 108 7.63 3.53 -17.50
C GLN A 108 8.42 4.85 -17.43
N HIS A 109 9.48 4.96 -18.20
CA HIS A 109 10.30 6.16 -18.31
C HIS A 109 9.53 7.32 -18.93
N SER A 110 8.76 7.07 -20.00
CA SER A 110 7.93 8.08 -20.64
C SER A 110 6.95 8.73 -19.65
N ARG A 111 6.21 7.92 -18.87
CA ARG A 111 5.31 8.44 -17.83
C ARG A 111 6.04 9.22 -16.76
N THR A 112 7.16 8.69 -16.27
CA THR A 112 7.99 9.34 -15.24
C THR A 112 8.47 10.69 -15.74
N ARG A 113 8.96 10.80 -16.98
CA ARG A 113 9.41 12.04 -17.58
C ARG A 113 8.28 13.07 -17.73
N PHE A 114 7.13 12.66 -18.29
CA PHE A 114 6.02 13.59 -18.52
C PHE A 114 5.38 14.10 -17.22
N LEU A 115 5.36 13.28 -16.18
CA LEU A 115 4.72 13.60 -14.89
C LEU A 115 5.73 13.89 -13.78
N LEU A 116 7.00 14.12 -14.10
CA LEU A 116 8.10 14.21 -13.12
C LEU A 116 7.81 15.20 -11.98
N LYS A 117 7.35 16.40 -12.32
CA LYS A 117 7.01 17.44 -11.33
C LYS A 117 5.80 17.08 -10.49
N ASP A 118 4.80 16.42 -11.08
CA ASP A 118 3.60 16.02 -10.38
C ASP A 118 3.88 14.82 -9.46
N PHE A 119 4.72 13.88 -9.89
CA PHE A 119 5.25 12.83 -9.02
C PHE A 119 5.97 13.43 -7.81
N ALA A 120 6.91 14.36 -8.03
CA ALA A 120 7.67 14.95 -6.94
C ALA A 120 6.79 15.61 -5.88
N ARG A 121 5.72 16.28 -6.30
CA ARG A 121 4.74 16.93 -5.39
C ARG A 121 3.81 15.94 -4.68
N SER A 122 3.66 14.74 -5.23
CA SER A 122 2.71 13.76 -4.68
C SER A 122 3.16 13.14 -3.36
N PHE A 123 4.44 13.24 -3.00
CA PHE A 123 5.03 12.65 -1.80
C PHE A 123 5.02 13.56 -0.56
N ALA A 124 4.33 14.69 -0.57
CA ALA A 124 4.31 15.64 0.55
C ALA A 124 3.85 15.04 1.90
N LEU A 125 3.16 13.90 1.90
CA LEU A 125 2.73 13.20 3.10
C LEU A 125 3.64 12.01 3.49
N ALA A 126 4.71 11.73 2.73
CA ALA A 126 5.73 10.77 3.11
C ALA A 126 6.81 11.44 3.98
N ASP A 127 7.36 10.73 4.95
CA ASP A 127 8.51 11.22 5.72
C ASP A 127 9.82 10.87 5.03
N VAL A 128 9.90 9.69 4.42
CA VAL A 128 11.05 9.22 3.64
C VAL A 128 10.57 8.47 2.41
N VAL A 129 11.19 8.73 1.26
CA VAL A 129 10.89 8.06 -0.01
C VAL A 129 12.13 7.33 -0.52
N LEU A 130 12.07 6.03 -0.67
CA LEU A 130 13.09 5.22 -1.31
C LEU A 130 12.66 4.92 -2.74
N VAL A 131 13.50 5.24 -3.70
CA VAL A 131 13.18 5.13 -5.14
C VAL A 131 14.14 4.14 -5.78
N PRO A 132 13.70 2.91 -6.10
CA PRO A 132 14.45 1.98 -6.93
C PRO A 132 14.45 2.40 -8.40
N GLU A 133 15.11 1.59 -9.25
CA GLU A 133 15.10 1.82 -10.70
C GLU A 133 13.69 1.88 -11.28
N ILE A 134 13.52 2.71 -12.32
CA ILE A 134 12.27 2.79 -13.07
C ILE A 134 11.98 1.43 -13.70
N TYR A 135 10.78 0.90 -13.47
CA TYR A 135 10.35 -0.36 -14.07
C TYR A 135 10.14 -0.19 -15.57
N PHE A 136 11.06 -0.78 -16.35
CA PHE A 136 11.07 -0.68 -17.80
C PHE A 136 10.07 -1.67 -18.42
N VAL A 137 9.01 -1.17 -19.00
CA VAL A 137 8.01 -1.98 -19.70
C VAL A 137 7.24 -1.12 -20.70
N ARG A 138 6.99 -1.65 -21.89
CA ARG A 138 6.22 -0.98 -22.96
C ARG A 138 6.69 0.45 -23.25
N ASP A 139 7.98 0.67 -23.20
CA ASP A 139 8.65 1.93 -23.44
C ASP A 139 9.72 1.74 -24.52
N SER A 140 10.18 2.83 -25.17
CA SER A 140 11.29 2.78 -26.09
C SER A 140 12.62 2.94 -25.37
N GLU A 141 13.71 2.40 -25.93
CA GLU A 141 15.06 2.63 -25.43
C GLU A 141 15.43 4.12 -25.44
N THR A 142 14.84 4.91 -26.34
CA THR A 142 15.02 6.36 -26.35
C THR A 142 14.47 7.01 -25.08
N GLU A 143 13.27 6.63 -24.65
CA GLU A 143 12.65 7.15 -23.40
C GLU A 143 13.46 6.76 -22.19
N ARG A 144 14.05 5.56 -22.17
CA ARG A 144 14.89 5.06 -21.07
C ARG A 144 16.07 5.99 -20.77
N ASN A 145 16.62 6.64 -21.78
CA ASN A 145 17.79 7.51 -21.64
C ASN A 145 17.43 8.97 -21.30
N LEU A 146 16.14 9.33 -21.25
CA LEU A 146 15.68 10.71 -21.05
C LEU A 146 15.31 11.04 -19.61
N VAL A 147 15.18 10.05 -18.75
CA VAL A 147 14.86 10.22 -17.32
C VAL A 147 15.36 9.03 -16.51
N THR A 148 15.82 9.30 -15.32
CA THR A 148 16.30 8.32 -14.35
C THR A 148 15.51 8.41 -13.04
N ALA A 149 15.68 7.43 -12.15
CA ALA A 149 15.14 7.49 -10.81
C ALA A 149 15.76 8.64 -9.98
N CYS A 150 17.04 8.98 -10.26
CA CYS A 150 17.71 10.12 -9.63
C CYS A 150 17.03 11.45 -9.97
N ASP A 151 16.56 11.65 -11.19
CA ASP A 151 15.84 12.88 -11.56
C ASP A 151 14.57 13.08 -10.72
N LEU A 152 13.88 11.97 -10.39
CA LEU A 152 12.72 12.03 -9.51
C LEU A 152 13.13 12.36 -8.07
N VAL A 153 14.19 11.75 -7.56
CA VAL A 153 14.74 12.04 -6.22
C VAL A 153 15.11 13.51 -6.11
N ASP A 154 15.83 14.05 -7.07
CA ASP A 154 16.23 15.46 -7.11
C ASP A 154 15.00 16.40 -7.11
N GLN A 155 13.96 16.05 -7.88
CA GLN A 155 12.72 16.83 -7.90
C GLN A 155 11.94 16.73 -6.58
N ILE A 156 11.97 15.61 -5.88
CA ILE A 156 11.37 15.48 -4.54
C ILE A 156 12.12 16.38 -3.54
N HIS A 157 13.46 16.38 -3.57
CA HIS A 157 14.29 17.27 -2.73
C HIS A 157 13.98 18.74 -3.00
N LEU A 158 13.82 19.15 -4.26
CA LEU A 158 13.45 20.53 -4.62
C LEU A 158 12.07 20.94 -4.06
N ASN A 159 11.19 19.98 -3.77
CA ASN A 159 9.91 20.20 -3.11
C ASN A 159 9.98 20.01 -1.57
N GLY A 160 11.19 19.86 -1.00
CA GLY A 160 11.40 19.76 0.46
C GLY A 160 11.18 18.38 1.05
N GLY A 161 11.03 17.32 0.22
CA GLY A 161 10.89 15.94 0.68
C GLY A 161 12.24 15.26 0.93
N ASP A 162 12.30 14.25 1.81
CA ASP A 162 13.45 13.34 1.96
C ASP A 162 13.27 12.15 1.01
N ALA A 163 14.09 12.08 -0.03
CA ALA A 163 14.08 10.99 -0.99
C ALA A 163 15.48 10.46 -1.23
N ARG A 164 15.59 9.14 -1.51
CA ARG A 164 16.88 8.49 -1.74
C ARG A 164 16.74 7.49 -2.88
N HIS A 165 17.68 7.51 -3.82
CA HIS A 165 17.78 6.49 -4.85
C HIS A 165 18.55 5.28 -4.30
N GLU A 166 17.94 4.09 -4.37
CA GLU A 166 18.60 2.83 -4.10
C GLU A 166 18.09 1.77 -5.09
N PRO A 167 18.91 1.39 -6.07
CA PRO A 167 18.48 0.48 -7.15
C PRO A 167 18.21 -0.96 -6.69
N SER A 168 18.85 -1.42 -5.61
CA SER A 168 18.71 -2.80 -5.12
C SER A 168 17.58 -2.95 -4.12
N PHE A 169 16.67 -3.85 -4.39
CA PHE A 169 15.60 -4.20 -3.43
C PHE A 169 16.17 -4.80 -2.15
N GLU A 170 17.24 -5.59 -2.22
CA GLU A 170 17.91 -6.18 -1.07
C GLU A 170 18.47 -5.11 -0.16
N ARG A 171 19.10 -4.07 -0.72
CA ARG A 171 19.61 -2.93 0.05
C ARG A 171 18.49 -2.10 0.65
N ILE A 172 17.40 -1.88 -0.08
CA ILE A 172 16.21 -1.22 0.46
C ILE A 172 15.68 -2.00 1.67
N VAL A 173 15.55 -3.31 1.56
CA VAL A 173 15.09 -4.18 2.68
C VAL A 173 16.01 -4.07 3.87
N SER A 174 17.35 -4.15 3.67
CA SER A 174 18.32 -4.03 4.75
C SER A 174 18.26 -2.66 5.43
N GLN A 175 18.23 -1.59 4.64
CA GLN A 175 18.11 -0.22 5.15
C GLN A 175 16.82 -0.02 5.96
N LEU A 176 15.70 -0.52 5.48
CA LEU A 176 14.43 -0.44 6.18
C LEU A 176 14.49 -1.23 7.49
N ALA A 177 14.95 -2.48 7.46
CA ALA A 177 15.04 -3.33 8.65
C ALA A 177 15.91 -2.72 9.78
N GLU A 178 16.92 -1.92 9.42
CA GLU A 178 17.80 -1.21 10.36
C GLU A 178 17.22 0.14 10.83
N SER A 179 16.34 0.77 10.04
CA SER A 179 15.94 2.16 10.26
C SER A 179 14.53 2.34 10.82
N VAL A 180 13.63 1.35 10.59
CA VAL A 180 12.24 1.44 11.04
C VAL A 180 12.12 1.13 12.53
N GLU A 181 11.19 1.78 13.18
CA GLU A 181 10.92 1.63 14.61
C GLU A 181 9.42 1.32 14.84
N PRO A 182 9.06 0.78 16.03
CA PRO A 182 7.66 0.54 16.37
C PRO A 182 6.79 1.79 16.15
N GLY A 183 5.64 1.61 15.50
CA GLY A 183 4.73 2.68 15.10
C GLY A 183 5.02 3.26 13.72
N ASP A 184 6.10 2.85 13.03
CA ASP A 184 6.33 3.21 11.64
C ASP A 184 5.44 2.38 10.70
N VAL A 185 5.13 2.96 9.54
CA VAL A 185 4.48 2.27 8.43
C VAL A 185 5.43 2.28 7.23
N VAL A 186 5.62 1.12 6.62
CA VAL A 186 6.33 0.97 5.35
C VAL A 186 5.30 0.67 4.26
N LEU A 187 5.24 1.54 3.25
CA LEU A 187 4.31 1.43 2.14
C LEU A 187 5.08 1.25 0.83
N THR A 188 4.97 0.07 0.21
CA THR A 188 5.46 -0.15 -1.15
C THR A 188 4.43 0.31 -2.15
N MET A 189 4.83 1.07 -3.18
CA MET A 189 3.94 1.59 -4.21
C MET A 189 4.51 1.44 -5.61
N GLY A 190 3.67 1.01 -6.55
CA GLY A 190 4.01 0.92 -7.96
C GLY A 190 3.34 -0.24 -8.68
N ALA A 191 3.23 -0.14 -10.02
CA ALA A 191 2.61 -1.18 -10.85
C ALA A 191 3.57 -2.34 -11.20
N GLY A 192 4.87 -2.19 -10.88
CA GLY A 192 5.89 -3.21 -11.10
C GLY A 192 5.98 -4.24 -9.97
N ASN A 193 7.20 -4.71 -9.73
CA ASN A 193 7.50 -5.79 -8.79
C ASN A 193 7.91 -5.30 -7.39
N VAL A 194 7.73 -4.03 -7.07
CA VAL A 194 8.11 -3.42 -5.78
C VAL A 194 7.46 -4.08 -4.55
N TRP A 195 6.32 -4.76 -4.73
CA TRP A 195 5.67 -5.57 -3.69
C TRP A 195 6.59 -6.63 -3.07
N GLN A 196 7.63 -7.08 -3.82
CA GLN A 196 8.63 -8.03 -3.32
C GLN A 196 9.43 -7.43 -2.15
N VAL A 197 9.64 -6.12 -2.11
CA VAL A 197 10.28 -5.44 -0.98
C VAL A 197 9.45 -5.62 0.30
N ALA A 198 8.13 -5.47 0.21
CA ALA A 198 7.25 -5.66 1.36
C ALA A 198 7.33 -7.09 1.90
N ASP A 199 7.25 -8.11 1.02
CA ASP A 199 7.33 -9.52 1.41
C ASP A 199 8.69 -9.87 2.00
N SER A 200 9.78 -9.40 1.37
CA SER A 200 11.14 -9.61 1.84
C SER A 200 11.40 -8.93 3.19
N LEU A 201 10.85 -7.73 3.39
CA LEU A 201 10.97 -7.01 4.67
C LEU A 201 10.25 -7.74 5.81
N VAL A 202 9.03 -8.23 5.57
CA VAL A 202 8.31 -9.07 6.54
C VAL A 202 9.14 -10.28 6.92
N ALA A 203 9.71 -10.98 5.94
CA ALA A 203 10.53 -12.16 6.18
C ALA A 203 11.82 -11.82 6.97
N ALA A 204 12.55 -10.78 6.58
CA ALA A 204 13.78 -10.35 7.23
C ALA A 204 13.56 -9.95 8.69
N MET A 205 12.53 -9.14 8.96
CA MET A 205 12.23 -8.68 10.32
C MET A 205 11.68 -9.80 11.21
N SER A 206 10.98 -10.80 10.64
CA SER A 206 10.48 -11.95 11.39
C SER A 206 11.60 -12.91 11.79
N CYS A 207 12.67 -13.05 10.97
CA CYS A 207 13.82 -13.91 11.26
C CYS A 207 14.78 -13.28 12.30
N SER A 208 14.72 -11.97 12.52
CA SER A 208 15.60 -11.24 13.44
C SER A 208 15.16 -11.30 14.90
N GLN A 209 14.12 -12.07 15.25
CA GLN A 209 13.79 -12.31 16.66
C GLN A 209 14.85 -13.23 17.26
N PRO A 210 15.55 -12.83 18.34
CA PRO A 210 16.35 -13.78 19.11
C PRO A 210 15.39 -14.87 19.60
N ILE A 211 15.76 -16.13 19.33
CA ILE A 211 15.11 -17.28 19.95
C ILE A 211 15.20 -17.01 21.45
N GLY A 212 14.07 -16.72 22.10
CA GLY A 212 14.02 -16.39 23.52
C GLY A 212 14.84 -17.40 24.28
N GLU A 213 15.73 -16.94 25.16
CA GLU A 213 16.51 -17.78 26.05
C GLU A 213 15.56 -18.76 26.71
N PHE A 214 15.74 -20.03 26.41
CA PHE A 214 15.11 -21.12 27.12
C PHE A 214 15.64 -21.09 28.57
N VAL A 215 14.84 -20.49 29.46
CA VAL A 215 15.11 -20.57 30.90
C VAL A 215 14.67 -21.98 31.35
N PRO A 216 15.60 -22.87 31.70
CA PRO A 216 15.24 -24.15 32.26
C PRO A 216 14.92 -23.96 33.75
N GLY A 217 13.61 -23.91 34.05
CA GLY A 217 13.21 -23.78 35.45
C GLY A 217 11.76 -24.16 35.69
N CYS A 218 11.61 -25.28 36.34
CA CYS A 218 10.44 -25.85 37.02
C CYS A 218 9.58 -26.86 36.25
N ALA A 219 9.78 -28.11 36.65
CA ALA A 219 8.93 -29.25 36.35
C ALA A 219 7.49 -29.01 36.73
N GLY A 220 6.59 -29.06 35.75
CA GLY A 220 5.15 -29.10 35.93
C GLY A 220 4.53 -29.80 34.74
N SER A 221 3.97 -30.99 34.97
CA SER A 221 3.34 -31.86 34.01
C SER A 221 2.20 -31.19 33.27
N GLY A 222 2.37 -30.91 31.97
CA GLY A 222 1.33 -30.41 31.07
C GLY A 222 1.53 -30.99 29.69
N VAL A 223 0.58 -31.82 29.26
CA VAL A 223 0.52 -32.50 27.96
C VAL A 223 0.40 -31.45 26.85
N LEU A 224 1.40 -31.33 25.99
CA LEU A 224 1.36 -30.53 24.76
C LEU A 224 0.64 -31.32 23.67
N THR A 225 -0.57 -30.89 23.30
CA THR A 225 -1.29 -31.42 22.14
C THR A 225 -0.95 -30.56 20.92
N LEU A 226 -0.08 -31.08 20.05
CA LEU A 226 0.17 -30.53 18.71
C LEU A 226 -1.06 -30.79 17.83
N ARG A 227 -1.83 -29.74 17.50
CA ARG A 227 -2.80 -29.79 16.39
C ARG A 227 -2.11 -29.29 15.11
N ALA A 228 -1.76 -30.24 14.26
CA ALA A 228 -1.40 -29.99 12.88
C ALA A 228 -2.65 -29.54 12.10
N LEU A 229 -2.68 -28.32 11.58
CA LEU A 229 -3.63 -27.92 10.54
C LEU A 229 -3.07 -28.41 9.19
N ARG A 230 -3.64 -29.50 8.69
CA ARG A 230 -3.48 -29.96 7.31
C ARG A 230 -4.34 -29.10 6.40
N SER A 231 -3.72 -28.74 5.26
CA SER A 231 -4.32 -28.19 4.05
C SER A 231 -5.59 -28.93 3.61
N ALA A 232 -6.54 -28.20 3.07
CA ALA A 232 -7.52 -28.72 2.12
C ALA A 232 -7.66 -27.70 0.97
N VAL A 233 -7.23 -28.21 -0.19
CA VAL A 233 -7.63 -28.00 -1.59
C VAL A 233 -8.29 -26.69 -1.96
#